data_4cf1e82bf2de363e2f7cd82641f9e130
#
_entry.id   4cf1e82bf2de363e2f7cd82641f9e130
#
_cell.length_a   1.000
_cell.length_b   1.000
_cell.length_c   1.000
_cell.angle_alpha   90.00
_cell.angle_beta   90.00
_cell.angle_gamma   90.00
#
_symmetry.space_group_name_H-M   'P 1'
#
loop_
_entity.id
_entity.type
_entity.pdbx_description
1 polymer ?
#
loop_
_entity_poly.entity_id
_entity_poly.type
_entity_poly.pdbx_seq_one_letter_code
_entity_poly.pdbx_strand_id
1 'polypeptide(L)'
;MKNAKISRRSFLLGLAACSAAGILTACKGADTPASSASTSPEAPASSVSELEPIGLFTVEDFPKLDGSTACIPLMAQMMADTTGIDLEVAQSGISVSTTAYAWENFGLWSRSDSDDYGAQMLIVYEAPEYVKEELAEADAKLEQKAIGRDALVFIVNEENPVQSLTQQQLRDIYAGRITSWKDVGGVDSPIVAFQRGVDSGSQTLFKKLLIDKGDGQLMAAPTELAPADMGGLVDSIAEYNNSANAIGFSVYYYIDQMYSQPGLRLLSVDGVMPSNDTLADGSYPLCNDFYACLLYTSPSPRDMRRS
;
A
#
# COMPACT_ATOMS: atom_id res chain seq x y z
N MET A 1 37.15 -15.86 8.55
CA MET A 1 36.61 -14.50 8.81
C MET A 1 35.37 -14.69 9.65
N LYS A 2 35.31 -14.14 10.87
CA LYS A 2 34.26 -14.40 11.86
C LYS A 2 33.08 -13.44 11.59
N ASN A 3 31.88 -13.98 11.31
CA ASN A 3 30.65 -13.22 11.22
C ASN A 3 30.23 -12.76 12.62
N ALA A 4 30.26 -11.47 12.85
CA ALA A 4 29.73 -10.85 14.07
C ALA A 4 28.20 -10.76 13.97
N LYS A 5 27.49 -11.51 14.82
CA LYS A 5 26.06 -11.37 15.01
C LYS A 5 25.79 -10.10 15.82
N ILE A 6 25.14 -9.12 15.21
CA ILE A 6 24.66 -7.90 15.91
C ILE A 6 23.42 -8.28 16.72
N SER A 7 23.52 -8.12 18.05
CA SER A 7 22.42 -8.40 18.98
C SER A 7 21.36 -7.31 18.93
N ARG A 8 20.08 -7.70 18.99
CA ARG A 8 18.91 -6.79 19.03
C ARG A 8 18.92 -5.74 20.15
N ARG A 9 19.80 -5.86 21.15
CA ARG A 9 19.96 -4.89 22.24
C ARG A 9 20.79 -3.66 21.86
N SER A 10 21.56 -3.68 20.78
CA SER A 10 22.43 -2.56 20.38
C SER A 10 21.71 -1.51 19.50
N PHE A 11 20.51 -1.81 19.02
CA PHE A 11 19.76 -0.89 18.16
C PHE A 11 18.91 0.13 18.95
N LEU A 12 18.60 -0.15 20.21
CA LEU A 12 17.74 0.70 21.05
C LEU A 12 18.47 1.77 21.87
N LEU A 13 19.79 1.91 21.76
CA LEU A 13 20.59 2.88 22.52
C LEU A 13 21.09 4.08 21.70
N GLY A 14 20.67 4.23 20.45
CA GLY A 14 21.11 5.29 19.54
C GLY A 14 20.21 6.53 19.45
N LEU A 15 19.04 6.57 20.09
CA LEU A 15 18.02 7.61 19.90
C LEU A 15 17.78 8.54 21.11
N ALA A 16 18.71 8.63 22.03
CA ALA A 16 18.57 9.53 23.20
C ALA A 16 19.80 10.41 23.39
N ALA A 17 20.03 11.38 22.51
CA ALA A 17 20.86 12.54 22.79
C ALA A 17 20.77 13.58 21.67
N CYS A 18 19.80 14.46 21.71
CA CYS A 18 19.87 15.82 21.17
C CYS A 18 18.62 16.61 21.60
N SER A 19 18.61 17.07 22.85
CA SER A 19 17.76 18.16 23.27
C SER A 19 18.48 18.89 24.38
N ALA A 20 18.91 20.12 24.09
CA ALA A 20 18.92 21.27 24.97
C ALA A 20 19.97 22.29 24.54
N ALA A 21 19.56 23.42 24.02
CA ALA A 21 20.09 24.72 24.39
C ALA A 21 19.15 25.78 23.82
N GLY A 22 18.32 26.33 24.70
CA GLY A 22 17.56 27.53 24.44
C GLY A 22 18.43 28.78 24.63
N ILE A 23 18.10 29.87 23.97
CA ILE A 23 18.40 31.22 24.41
C ILE A 23 17.19 32.11 24.09
N LEU A 24 16.63 32.66 25.15
CA LEU A 24 15.68 33.76 25.17
C LEU A 24 16.39 35.07 24.79
N THR A 25 15.80 35.83 23.86
CA THR A 25 16.00 37.29 23.90
C THR A 25 14.69 37.98 23.57
N ALA A 26 14.19 38.69 24.53
CA ALA A 26 13.03 39.57 24.41
C ALA A 26 13.46 40.91 23.79
N CYS A 27 12.66 41.46 22.90
CA CYS A 27 12.54 42.90 22.70
C CYS A 27 11.11 43.30 22.35
N LYS A 28 10.70 44.33 23.02
CA LYS A 28 9.43 45.00 23.17
C LYS A 28 9.14 45.94 22.00
N GLY A 29 7.86 46.13 21.67
CA GLY A 29 7.39 47.42 21.14
C GLY A 29 6.41 47.35 19.97
N ALA A 30 5.17 47.54 20.28
CA ALA A 30 4.19 48.53 19.81
C ALA A 30 3.43 48.32 18.46
N ASP A 31 2.11 48.33 18.65
CA ASP A 31 1.04 48.89 17.82
C ASP A 31 0.44 48.10 16.62
N THR A 32 -0.78 47.73 16.89
CA THR A 32 -1.85 47.20 16.00
C THR A 32 -2.24 48.25 14.91
N PRO A 33 -2.84 47.80 13.75
CA PRO A 33 -4.29 47.61 13.77
C PRO A 33 -4.80 46.35 13.03
N ALA A 34 -6.02 46.01 13.40
CA ALA A 34 -6.84 44.92 13.00
C ALA A 34 -7.05 44.79 11.47
N SER A 35 -7.02 43.56 10.95
CA SER A 35 -7.73 43.20 9.72
C SER A 35 -8.23 41.75 9.80
N SER A 36 -9.53 41.64 9.83
CA SER A 36 -10.44 40.57 9.42
C SER A 36 -9.93 39.15 9.38
N ALA A 37 -10.39 38.39 10.35
CA ALA A 37 -10.38 36.90 10.37
C ALA A 37 -11.25 36.38 9.21
N SER A 38 -10.60 35.70 8.26
CA SER A 38 -11.27 34.77 7.33
C SER A 38 -11.32 33.42 8.03
N THR A 39 -12.46 33.08 8.59
CA THR A 39 -12.76 31.73 9.05
C THR A 39 -12.98 30.84 7.83
N SER A 40 -11.99 30.02 7.51
CA SER A 40 -12.16 28.84 6.68
C SER A 40 -13.08 27.87 7.43
N PRO A 41 -14.07 27.26 6.79
CA PRO A 41 -14.88 26.26 7.46
C PRO A 41 -14.03 25.01 7.67
N GLU A 42 -13.83 24.70 8.94
CA GLU A 42 -13.29 23.43 9.41
C GLU A 42 -14.25 22.32 8.91
N ALA A 43 -13.74 21.41 8.07
CA ALA A 43 -14.48 20.24 7.65
C ALA A 43 -14.87 19.44 8.91
N PRO A 44 -16.08 18.88 8.98
CA PRO A 44 -16.48 18.12 10.14
C PRO A 44 -15.56 16.91 10.26
N ALA A 45 -14.77 16.86 11.33
CA ALA A 45 -14.08 15.66 11.74
C ALA A 45 -15.15 14.57 11.90
N SER A 46 -15.14 13.57 11.02
CA SER A 46 -15.91 12.35 11.20
C SER A 46 -15.48 11.78 12.56
N SER A 47 -16.35 11.89 13.54
CA SER A 47 -16.18 11.20 14.80
C SER A 47 -16.29 9.71 14.51
N VAL A 48 -15.13 9.09 14.28
CA VAL A 48 -15.00 7.64 14.40
C VAL A 48 -15.33 7.38 15.87
N SER A 49 -16.50 6.81 16.14
CA SER A 49 -16.81 6.33 17.47
C SER A 49 -15.76 5.27 17.78
N GLU A 50 -14.91 5.52 18.78
CA GLU A 50 -14.05 4.50 19.34
C GLU A 50 -14.96 3.35 19.79
N LEU A 51 -14.93 2.27 19.01
CA LEU A 51 -15.63 1.05 19.40
C LEU A 51 -14.85 0.45 20.56
N GLU A 52 -15.54 0.15 21.65
CA GLU A 52 -14.93 -0.59 22.77
C GLU A 52 -14.36 -1.92 22.26
N PRO A 53 -13.14 -2.30 22.69
CA PRO A 53 -12.52 -3.55 22.27
C PRO A 53 -13.44 -4.75 22.53
N ILE A 54 -13.57 -5.61 21.54
CA ILE A 54 -14.51 -6.75 21.61
C ILE A 54 -13.97 -7.85 22.53
N GLY A 55 -12.65 -7.89 22.79
CA GLY A 55 -12.01 -8.86 23.69
C GLY A 55 -12.20 -10.33 23.26
N LEU A 56 -12.16 -10.58 21.95
CA LEU A 56 -12.34 -11.92 21.38
C LEU A 56 -11.10 -12.80 21.53
N PHE A 57 -9.91 -12.20 21.55
CA PHE A 57 -8.62 -12.89 21.57
C PHE A 57 -7.72 -12.31 22.65
N THR A 58 -6.80 -13.12 23.16
CA THR A 58 -5.57 -12.61 23.76
C THR A 58 -4.56 -12.32 22.65
N VAL A 59 -3.47 -11.61 22.95
CA VAL A 59 -2.41 -11.35 21.98
C VAL A 59 -1.77 -12.66 21.49
N GLU A 60 -1.67 -13.65 22.38
CA GLU A 60 -1.09 -14.97 22.08
C GLU A 60 -2.01 -15.82 21.20
N ASP A 61 -3.34 -15.64 21.34
CA ASP A 61 -4.35 -16.39 20.57
C ASP A 61 -4.77 -15.67 19.29
N PHE A 62 -4.32 -14.44 19.09
CA PHE A 62 -4.63 -13.69 17.86
C PHE A 62 -4.05 -14.41 16.63
N PRO A 63 -4.85 -14.61 15.56
CA PRO A 63 -4.39 -15.35 14.41
C PRO A 63 -3.14 -14.72 13.77
N LYS A 64 -2.22 -15.54 13.32
CA LYS A 64 -1.07 -15.08 12.54
C LYS A 64 -1.55 -14.54 11.20
N LEU A 65 -1.39 -13.23 11.00
CA LEU A 65 -1.75 -12.56 9.75
C LEU A 65 -0.54 -12.39 8.85
N ASP A 66 -0.77 -12.44 7.54
CA ASP A 66 0.15 -11.99 6.51
C ASP A 66 -0.64 -11.27 5.40
N GLY A 67 0.02 -10.63 4.46
CA GLY A 67 -0.67 -9.97 3.36
C GLY A 67 0.08 -8.86 2.66
N SER A 68 -0.68 -7.93 2.13
CA SER A 68 -0.15 -6.79 1.38
C SER A 68 0.26 -5.64 2.30
N THR A 69 1.35 -4.95 1.97
CA THR A 69 1.88 -3.83 2.77
C THR A 69 0.83 -2.76 3.04
N ALA A 70 -0.01 -2.41 2.06
CA ALA A 70 -1.07 -1.42 2.25
C ALA A 70 -2.20 -1.89 3.19
N CYS A 71 -2.26 -3.18 3.54
CA CYS A 71 -3.24 -3.72 4.48
C CYS A 71 -2.74 -3.73 5.94
N ILE A 72 -1.48 -3.36 6.22
CA ILE A 72 -0.91 -3.33 7.58
C ILE A 72 -1.78 -2.53 8.57
N PRO A 73 -2.25 -1.30 8.25
CA PRO A 73 -3.06 -0.54 9.20
C PRO A 73 -4.38 -1.22 9.54
N LEU A 74 -5.03 -1.86 8.56
CA LEU A 74 -6.23 -2.63 8.80
C LEU A 74 -5.97 -3.84 9.71
N MET A 75 -4.90 -4.59 9.46
CA MET A 75 -4.52 -5.73 10.31
C MET A 75 -4.23 -5.30 11.75
N ALA A 76 -3.53 -4.17 11.91
CA ALA A 76 -3.24 -3.60 13.22
C ALA A 76 -4.51 -3.16 13.95
N GLN A 77 -5.43 -2.51 13.24
CA GLN A 77 -6.73 -2.13 13.81
C GLN A 77 -7.54 -3.37 14.22
N MET A 78 -7.58 -4.42 13.37
CA MET A 78 -8.24 -5.69 13.71
C MET A 78 -7.64 -6.30 14.97
N MET A 79 -6.31 -6.28 15.12
CA MET A 79 -5.63 -6.78 16.31
C MET A 79 -6.00 -5.93 17.54
N ALA A 80 -5.93 -4.60 17.45
CA ALA A 80 -6.27 -3.70 18.54
C ALA A 80 -7.73 -3.88 19.00
N ASP A 81 -8.69 -3.87 18.08
CA ASP A 81 -10.13 -3.97 18.37
C ASP A 81 -10.49 -5.32 18.99
N THR A 82 -9.82 -6.39 18.60
CA THR A 82 -10.19 -7.74 19.05
C THR A 82 -9.44 -8.19 20.28
N THR A 83 -8.26 -7.64 20.56
CA THR A 83 -7.45 -8.00 21.75
C THR A 83 -7.51 -6.94 22.85
N GLY A 84 -7.86 -5.70 22.51
CA GLY A 84 -7.87 -4.58 23.45
C GLY A 84 -6.48 -3.95 23.71
N ILE A 85 -5.46 -4.29 22.91
CA ILE A 85 -4.15 -3.64 23.03
C ILE A 85 -4.16 -2.29 22.31
N ASP A 86 -3.22 -1.43 22.67
CA ASP A 86 -3.01 -0.15 22.01
C ASP A 86 -2.68 -0.33 20.53
N LEU A 87 -3.21 0.55 19.67
CA LEU A 87 -3.01 0.48 18.23
C LEU A 87 -1.53 0.63 17.82
N GLU A 88 -0.75 1.47 18.50
CA GLU A 88 0.69 1.59 18.23
C GLU A 88 1.43 0.29 18.53
N VAL A 89 1.02 -0.40 19.59
CA VAL A 89 1.56 -1.73 19.94
C VAL A 89 1.17 -2.75 18.87
N ALA A 90 -0.10 -2.76 18.46
CA ALA A 90 -0.57 -3.62 17.39
C ALA A 90 0.18 -3.37 16.07
N GLN A 91 0.35 -2.11 15.67
CA GLN A 91 1.11 -1.72 14.46
C GLN A 91 2.55 -2.22 14.49
N SER A 92 3.22 -2.14 15.64
CA SER A 92 4.59 -2.64 15.78
C SER A 92 4.68 -4.18 15.76
N GLY A 93 3.59 -4.86 16.02
CA GLY A 93 3.48 -6.32 16.03
C GLY A 93 3.16 -6.94 14.65
N ILE A 94 2.59 -6.16 13.72
CA ILE A 94 2.24 -6.66 12.39
C ILE A 94 3.43 -6.52 11.44
N SER A 95 3.77 -7.62 10.79
CA SER A 95 4.72 -7.66 9.67
C SER A 95 4.16 -8.51 8.55
N VAL A 96 4.44 -8.15 7.31
CA VAL A 96 3.93 -8.84 6.12
C VAL A 96 5.05 -9.25 5.18
N SER A 97 4.82 -10.34 4.45
CA SER A 97 5.76 -10.86 3.44
C SER A 97 5.62 -10.15 2.07
N THR A 98 4.69 -9.23 1.91
CA THR A 98 4.20 -8.66 0.65
C THR A 98 3.23 -9.58 -0.11
N THR A 99 2.57 -9.06 -1.15
CA THR A 99 1.41 -9.74 -1.76
C THR A 99 1.72 -11.14 -2.29
N ALA A 100 2.71 -11.29 -3.17
CA ALA A 100 3.02 -12.59 -3.77
C ALA A 100 3.51 -13.60 -2.74
N TYR A 101 4.48 -13.20 -1.93
CA TYR A 101 5.05 -14.08 -0.91
C TYR A 101 4.05 -14.47 0.19
N ALA A 102 3.10 -13.58 0.53
CA ALA A 102 2.03 -13.93 1.46
C ALA A 102 1.16 -15.07 0.90
N TRP A 103 0.81 -15.01 -0.39
CA TRP A 103 0.07 -16.06 -1.06
C TRP A 103 0.86 -17.37 -1.19
N GLU A 104 2.15 -17.29 -1.57
CA GLU A 104 3.03 -18.47 -1.67
C GLU A 104 3.20 -19.15 -0.32
N ASN A 105 3.51 -18.38 0.73
CA ASN A 105 3.66 -18.90 2.09
C ASN A 105 2.36 -19.57 2.57
N PHE A 106 1.21 -18.97 2.27
CA PHE A 106 -0.10 -19.49 2.61
C PHE A 106 -0.39 -20.81 1.90
N GLY A 107 -0.06 -20.91 0.60
CA GLY A 107 -0.20 -22.13 -0.19
C GLY A 107 0.71 -23.26 0.30
N LEU A 108 1.97 -22.95 0.63
CA LEU A 108 2.94 -23.94 1.14
C LEU A 108 2.52 -24.49 2.51
N TRP A 109 1.96 -23.63 3.37
CA TRP A 109 1.49 -24.08 4.69
C TRP A 109 0.34 -25.08 4.58
N SER A 110 -0.51 -24.97 3.57
CA SER A 110 -1.58 -25.95 3.31
C SER A 110 -1.06 -27.38 3.09
N ARG A 111 0.23 -27.53 2.76
CA ARG A 111 0.90 -28.80 2.49
C ARG A 111 1.77 -29.31 3.67
N SER A 112 1.89 -28.50 4.73
CA SER A 112 2.79 -28.82 5.86
C SER A 112 2.02 -29.42 7.02
N ASP A 113 2.48 -30.57 7.51
CA ASP A 113 1.97 -31.17 8.75
C ASP A 113 2.50 -30.47 10.02
N SER A 114 3.24 -29.37 9.89
CA SER A 114 3.83 -28.67 11.03
C SER A 114 2.93 -27.53 11.49
N ASP A 115 2.53 -27.55 12.77
CA ASP A 115 1.71 -26.52 13.41
C ASP A 115 2.44 -25.17 13.59
N ASP A 116 3.69 -25.04 13.15
CA ASP A 116 4.58 -23.94 13.54
C ASP A 116 4.87 -22.91 12.44
N TYR A 117 4.39 -23.11 11.21
CA TYR A 117 4.68 -22.23 10.08
C TYR A 117 3.43 -21.78 9.33
N GLY A 118 3.34 -20.46 9.10
CA GLY A 118 2.42 -19.84 8.14
C GLY A 118 1.36 -18.92 8.74
N ALA A 119 0.88 -18.02 7.91
CA ALA A 119 -0.27 -17.19 8.22
C ALA A 119 -1.53 -18.06 8.30
N GLN A 120 -2.39 -17.77 9.27
CA GLN A 120 -3.70 -18.41 9.42
C GLN A 120 -4.78 -17.68 8.62
N MET A 121 -4.54 -16.40 8.35
CA MET A 121 -5.41 -15.57 7.54
C MET A 121 -4.56 -14.56 6.75
N LEU A 122 -4.94 -14.31 5.50
CA LEU A 122 -4.39 -13.21 4.73
C LEU A 122 -5.34 -12.02 4.68
N ILE A 123 -4.77 -10.82 4.74
CA ILE A 123 -5.43 -9.58 4.33
C ILE A 123 -4.63 -9.02 3.15
N VAL A 124 -5.16 -9.17 1.94
CA VAL A 124 -4.30 -9.17 0.76
C VAL A 124 -5.03 -8.70 -0.49
N TYR A 125 -4.30 -8.11 -1.44
CA TYR A 125 -4.75 -7.95 -2.82
C TYR A 125 -4.67 -9.29 -3.57
N GLU A 126 -5.09 -9.29 -4.80
CA GLU A 126 -5.14 -10.48 -5.64
C GLU A 126 -3.75 -11.10 -5.86
N ALA A 127 -3.71 -12.43 -5.90
CA ALA A 127 -2.50 -13.17 -6.22
C ALA A 127 -2.05 -12.92 -7.66
N PRO A 128 -0.73 -12.84 -7.93
CA PRO A 128 -0.21 -12.93 -9.30
C PRO A 128 -0.64 -14.22 -9.99
N GLU A 129 -0.68 -14.23 -11.33
CA GLU A 129 -1.18 -15.38 -12.06
C GLU A 129 -0.39 -16.66 -11.81
N TYR A 130 0.95 -16.55 -11.76
CA TYR A 130 1.82 -17.70 -11.46
C TYR A 130 1.53 -18.32 -10.09
N VAL A 131 1.21 -17.48 -9.09
CA VAL A 131 0.84 -17.96 -7.75
C VAL A 131 -0.52 -18.65 -7.78
N LYS A 132 -1.48 -18.17 -8.58
CA LYS A 132 -2.78 -18.83 -8.75
C LYS A 132 -2.63 -20.21 -9.36
N GLU A 133 -1.71 -20.35 -10.34
CA GLU A 133 -1.37 -21.64 -10.94
C GLU A 133 -0.78 -22.60 -9.90
N GLU A 134 0.15 -22.14 -9.07
CA GLU A 134 0.74 -22.94 -7.98
C GLU A 134 -0.28 -23.36 -6.92
N LEU A 135 -1.18 -22.46 -6.52
CA LEU A 135 -2.27 -22.76 -5.59
C LEU A 135 -3.25 -23.78 -6.17
N ALA A 136 -3.54 -23.69 -7.47
CA ALA A 136 -4.40 -24.65 -8.17
C ALA A 136 -3.74 -26.04 -8.26
N GLU A 137 -2.45 -26.12 -8.57
CA GLU A 137 -1.68 -27.36 -8.57
C GLU A 137 -1.62 -28.01 -7.17
N ALA A 138 -1.66 -27.17 -6.14
CA ALA A 138 -1.67 -27.58 -4.75
C ALA A 138 -3.03 -28.13 -4.27
N ASP A 139 -4.10 -27.99 -5.06
CA ASP A 139 -5.49 -28.22 -4.64
C ASP A 139 -5.83 -27.47 -3.32
N ALA A 140 -5.27 -26.28 -3.16
CA ALA A 140 -5.45 -25.47 -1.96
C ALA A 140 -6.91 -25.00 -1.87
N LYS A 141 -7.61 -25.45 -0.84
CA LYS A 141 -9.00 -25.03 -0.59
C LYS A 141 -9.01 -23.74 0.20
N LEU A 142 -9.24 -22.65 -0.50
CA LEU A 142 -9.23 -21.30 0.05
C LEU A 142 -10.66 -20.77 0.15
N GLU A 143 -10.99 -20.16 1.29
CA GLU A 143 -12.14 -19.28 1.39
C GLU A 143 -11.65 -17.84 1.26
N GLN A 144 -12.03 -17.19 0.17
CA GLN A 144 -11.65 -15.81 -0.14
C GLN A 144 -12.91 -14.94 -0.13
N LYS A 145 -12.89 -13.87 0.68
CA LYS A 145 -13.99 -12.92 0.79
C LYS A 145 -13.48 -11.50 0.58
N ALA A 146 -14.11 -10.77 -0.33
CA ALA A 146 -13.87 -9.33 -0.46
C ALA A 146 -14.34 -8.61 0.82
N ILE A 147 -13.45 -7.83 1.43
CA ILE A 147 -13.70 -7.11 2.68
C ILE A 147 -13.59 -5.60 2.54
N GLY A 148 -13.06 -5.11 1.43
CA GLY A 148 -12.95 -3.70 1.15
C GLY A 148 -12.56 -3.45 -0.29
N ARG A 149 -12.49 -2.16 -0.65
CA ARG A 149 -12.12 -1.69 -1.98
C ARG A 149 -11.01 -0.68 -1.87
N ASP A 150 -10.06 -0.78 -2.80
CA ASP A 150 -9.00 0.19 -3.03
C ASP A 150 -8.92 0.46 -4.53
N ALA A 151 -7.91 1.18 -5.00
CA ALA A 151 -7.74 1.45 -6.41
C ALA A 151 -6.27 1.50 -6.82
N LEU A 152 -6.00 1.12 -8.06
CA LEU A 152 -4.74 1.43 -8.72
C LEU A 152 -4.75 2.91 -9.09
N VAL A 153 -3.74 3.66 -8.63
CA VAL A 153 -3.59 5.09 -8.89
C VAL A 153 -2.26 5.40 -9.55
N PHE A 154 -2.21 6.49 -10.31
CA PHE A 154 -1.01 6.98 -10.95
C PHE A 154 -0.49 8.25 -10.28
N ILE A 155 0.82 8.33 -10.15
CA ILE A 155 1.53 9.38 -9.44
C ILE A 155 2.48 10.06 -10.40
N VAL A 156 2.50 11.38 -10.36
CA VAL A 156 3.47 12.24 -11.04
C VAL A 156 3.97 13.32 -10.10
N ASN A 157 5.09 13.94 -10.45
CA ASN A 157 5.53 15.15 -9.77
C ASN A 157 4.52 16.29 -10.01
N GLU A 158 4.31 17.17 -9.02
CA GLU A 158 3.39 18.31 -9.11
C GLU A 158 3.75 19.30 -10.21
N GLU A 159 5.04 19.39 -10.60
CA GLU A 159 5.51 20.24 -11.70
C GLU A 159 5.06 19.72 -13.09
N ASN A 160 4.64 18.46 -13.20
CA ASN A 160 4.10 17.93 -14.45
C ASN A 160 2.74 18.57 -14.74
N PRO A 161 2.53 19.23 -15.90
CA PRO A 161 1.28 19.94 -16.18
C PRO A 161 0.09 19.03 -16.51
N VAL A 162 0.33 17.74 -16.83
CA VAL A 162 -0.72 16.79 -17.21
C VAL A 162 -1.56 16.41 -15.98
N GLN A 163 -2.85 16.71 -15.98
CA GLN A 163 -3.77 16.49 -14.86
C GLN A 163 -4.54 15.17 -14.96
N SER A 164 -4.73 14.67 -16.18
CA SER A 164 -5.55 13.49 -16.45
C SER A 164 -4.99 12.72 -17.63
N LEU A 165 -5.06 11.40 -17.55
CA LEU A 165 -4.77 10.48 -18.65
C LEU A 165 -5.93 9.51 -18.84
N THR A 166 -6.21 9.14 -20.08
CA THR A 166 -7.13 8.03 -20.34
C THR A 166 -6.44 6.69 -20.07
N GLN A 167 -7.22 5.67 -19.78
CA GLN A 167 -6.70 4.29 -19.66
C GLN A 167 -5.93 3.87 -20.93
N GLN A 168 -6.38 4.33 -22.11
CA GLN A 168 -5.67 4.02 -23.36
C GLN A 168 -4.31 4.72 -23.42
N GLN A 169 -4.22 6.00 -23.04
CA GLN A 169 -2.94 6.72 -22.97
C GLN A 169 -1.98 6.07 -21.97
N LEU A 170 -2.48 5.64 -20.81
CA LEU A 170 -1.68 4.89 -19.84
C LEU A 170 -1.15 3.58 -20.43
N ARG A 171 -1.99 2.79 -21.10
CA ARG A 171 -1.53 1.58 -21.82
C ARG A 171 -0.45 1.91 -22.86
N ASP A 172 -0.64 2.97 -23.64
CA ASP A 172 0.29 3.37 -24.70
C ASP A 172 1.63 3.87 -24.14
N ILE A 173 1.61 4.57 -23.00
CA ILE A 173 2.83 4.96 -22.28
C ILE A 173 3.60 3.72 -21.84
N TYR A 174 2.96 2.81 -21.13
CA TYR A 174 3.63 1.62 -20.59
C TYR A 174 3.95 0.55 -21.65
N ALA A 175 3.36 0.63 -22.82
CA ALA A 175 3.75 -0.15 -24.00
C ALA A 175 4.87 0.52 -24.83
N GLY A 176 5.31 1.74 -24.45
CA GLY A 176 6.34 2.50 -25.19
C GLY A 176 5.84 3.11 -26.50
N ARG A 177 4.54 3.19 -26.74
CA ARG A 177 3.95 3.83 -27.91
C ARG A 177 3.86 5.35 -27.77
N ILE A 178 3.59 5.84 -26.56
CA ILE A 178 3.68 7.25 -26.19
C ILE A 178 4.92 7.41 -25.33
N THR A 179 5.88 8.21 -25.79
CA THR A 179 7.17 8.39 -25.14
C THR A 179 7.46 9.84 -24.76
N SER A 180 6.60 10.78 -25.15
CA SER A 180 6.71 12.20 -24.82
C SER A 180 5.45 12.69 -24.12
N TRP A 181 5.61 13.49 -23.07
CA TRP A 181 4.52 14.17 -22.40
C TRP A 181 3.72 15.10 -23.32
N LYS A 182 4.36 15.62 -24.38
CA LYS A 182 3.70 16.43 -25.40
C LYS A 182 2.52 15.71 -26.08
N ASP A 183 2.65 14.40 -26.29
CA ASP A 183 1.63 13.60 -26.96
C ASP A 183 0.34 13.43 -26.13
N VAL A 184 0.43 13.79 -24.84
CA VAL A 184 -0.69 13.76 -23.89
C VAL A 184 -1.00 15.12 -23.27
N GLY A 185 -0.56 16.20 -23.94
CA GLY A 185 -0.90 17.59 -23.54
C GLY A 185 0.06 18.22 -22.53
N GLY A 186 1.21 17.58 -22.28
CA GLY A 186 2.27 18.11 -21.44
C GLY A 186 3.34 18.88 -22.20
N VAL A 187 4.51 19.02 -21.59
CA VAL A 187 5.69 19.66 -22.18
C VAL A 187 6.42 18.70 -23.13
N ASP A 188 7.26 19.23 -24.02
CA ASP A 188 8.08 18.41 -24.93
C ASP A 188 9.27 17.82 -24.18
N SER A 189 8.99 16.74 -23.45
CA SER A 189 9.97 16.01 -22.65
C SER A 189 9.63 14.51 -22.63
N PRO A 190 10.65 13.63 -22.47
CA PRO A 190 10.43 12.19 -22.44
C PRO A 190 9.60 11.76 -21.21
N ILE A 191 8.81 10.70 -21.36
CA ILE A 191 8.14 10.05 -20.25
C ILE A 191 9.06 8.99 -19.65
N VAL A 192 9.25 9.03 -18.34
CA VAL A 192 9.98 8.02 -17.58
C VAL A 192 8.99 7.21 -16.75
N ALA A 193 8.63 6.03 -17.25
CA ALA A 193 7.60 5.19 -16.69
C ALA A 193 8.21 4.15 -15.74
N PHE A 194 7.97 4.34 -14.44
CA PHE A 194 8.36 3.41 -13.39
C PHE A 194 7.37 2.23 -13.32
N GLN A 195 7.91 1.04 -13.07
CA GLN A 195 7.14 -0.18 -12.83
C GLN A 195 7.56 -0.81 -11.50
N ARG A 196 6.95 -1.93 -11.15
CA ARG A 196 7.31 -2.74 -9.99
C ARG A 196 7.68 -4.14 -10.43
N GLY A 197 8.36 -4.88 -9.56
CA GLY A 197 8.64 -6.30 -9.77
C GLY A 197 7.36 -7.14 -9.88
N VAL A 198 7.47 -8.30 -10.49
CA VAL A 198 6.33 -9.23 -10.72
C VAL A 198 5.66 -9.70 -9.43
N ASP A 199 6.40 -9.71 -8.31
CA ASP A 199 5.92 -10.13 -6.99
C ASP A 199 5.14 -9.03 -6.25
N SER A 200 5.08 -7.83 -6.83
CA SER A 200 4.39 -6.69 -6.25
C SER A 200 2.88 -6.75 -6.48
N GLY A 201 2.09 -6.56 -5.43
CA GLY A 201 0.64 -6.46 -5.54
C GLY A 201 0.18 -5.29 -6.42
N SER A 202 0.86 -4.14 -6.39
CA SER A 202 0.53 -3.03 -7.30
C SER A 202 0.84 -3.37 -8.77
N GLN A 203 1.89 -4.16 -9.05
CA GLN A 203 2.18 -4.65 -10.41
C GLN A 203 1.10 -5.64 -10.88
N THR A 204 0.65 -6.52 -10.00
CA THR A 204 -0.46 -7.46 -10.29
C THR A 204 -1.73 -6.69 -10.63
N LEU A 205 -2.10 -5.68 -9.84
CA LEU A 205 -3.26 -4.84 -10.11
C LEU A 205 -3.09 -4.03 -11.41
N PHE A 206 -1.91 -3.48 -11.65
CA PHE A 206 -1.61 -2.74 -12.87
C PHE A 206 -1.81 -3.61 -14.11
N LYS A 207 -1.29 -4.83 -14.11
CA LYS A 207 -1.53 -5.77 -15.20
C LYS A 207 -3.01 -6.09 -15.36
N LYS A 208 -3.67 -6.54 -14.31
CA LYS A 208 -5.08 -6.95 -14.32
C LYS A 208 -6.03 -5.85 -14.76
N LEU A 209 -5.89 -4.65 -14.17
CA LEU A 209 -6.88 -3.57 -14.35
C LEU A 209 -6.64 -2.75 -15.61
N LEU A 210 -5.40 -2.68 -16.07
CA LEU A 210 -5.03 -1.82 -17.17
C LEU A 210 -4.47 -2.58 -18.38
N ILE A 211 -3.38 -3.33 -18.22
CA ILE A 211 -2.64 -3.92 -19.34
C ILE A 211 -3.43 -5.04 -19.99
N ASP A 212 -3.96 -5.99 -19.22
CA ASP A 212 -4.70 -7.15 -19.70
C ASP A 212 -6.10 -6.79 -20.22
N LYS A 213 -6.56 -5.56 -19.94
CA LYS A 213 -7.79 -4.99 -20.54
C LYS A 213 -7.57 -4.39 -21.93
N GLY A 214 -6.32 -4.32 -22.37
CA GLY A 214 -5.92 -3.88 -23.71
C GLY A 214 -5.33 -5.01 -24.54
N ASP A 215 -4.22 -4.72 -25.22
CA ASP A 215 -3.48 -5.68 -26.05
C ASP A 215 -2.44 -6.51 -25.27
N GLY A 216 -2.36 -6.31 -23.96
CA GLY A 216 -1.42 -7.00 -23.09
C GLY A 216 0.05 -6.57 -23.24
N GLN A 217 0.34 -5.59 -24.12
CA GLN A 217 1.72 -5.15 -24.34
C GLN A 217 2.21 -4.29 -23.18
N LEU A 218 3.38 -4.67 -22.67
CA LEU A 218 4.09 -3.96 -21.61
C LEU A 218 5.58 -3.95 -21.97
N MET A 219 6.20 -2.76 -21.98
CA MET A 219 7.64 -2.65 -22.19
C MET A 219 8.39 -3.17 -20.95
N ALA A 220 9.55 -3.78 -21.16
CA ALA A 220 10.43 -4.13 -20.06
C ALA A 220 10.95 -2.83 -19.41
N ALA A 221 10.76 -2.71 -18.09
CA ALA A 221 11.36 -1.62 -17.35
C ALA A 221 12.86 -1.91 -17.11
N PRO A 222 13.76 -0.94 -17.33
CA PRO A 222 15.10 -1.03 -16.81
C PRO A 222 15.10 -1.24 -15.29
N THR A 223 16.13 -1.91 -14.75
CA THR A 223 16.18 -2.24 -13.32
C THR A 223 16.07 -1.00 -12.44
N GLU A 224 16.65 0.11 -12.84
CA GLU A 224 16.58 1.41 -12.13
C GLU A 224 15.19 2.03 -12.12
N LEU A 225 14.30 1.61 -13.02
CA LEU A 225 12.90 2.05 -13.07
C LEU A 225 11.92 1.01 -12.49
N ALA A 226 12.43 0.02 -11.78
CA ALA A 226 11.65 -1.03 -11.14
C ALA A 226 12.05 -1.20 -9.65
N PRO A 227 11.74 -0.22 -8.78
CA PRO A 227 12.05 -0.28 -7.35
C PRO A 227 11.46 -1.51 -6.67
N ALA A 228 12.19 -2.06 -5.70
CA ALA A 228 11.82 -3.31 -5.03
C ALA A 228 10.59 -3.19 -4.13
N ASP A 229 10.38 -2.03 -3.51
CA ASP A 229 9.27 -1.79 -2.59
C ASP A 229 8.40 -0.58 -2.98
N MET A 230 7.26 -0.40 -2.33
CA MET A 230 6.31 0.67 -2.64
C MET A 230 6.86 2.05 -2.29
N GLY A 231 7.54 2.18 -1.14
CA GLY A 231 8.16 3.42 -0.71
C GLY A 231 9.24 3.86 -1.69
N GLY A 232 10.13 2.94 -2.08
CA GLY A 232 11.17 3.20 -3.07
C GLY A 232 10.64 3.66 -4.43
N LEU A 233 9.45 3.21 -4.86
CA LEU A 233 8.82 3.74 -6.07
C LEU A 233 8.39 5.19 -5.88
N VAL A 234 7.74 5.52 -4.76
CA VAL A 234 7.29 6.88 -4.44
C VAL A 234 8.48 7.83 -4.33
N ASP A 235 9.53 7.43 -3.61
CA ASP A 235 10.77 8.19 -3.47
C ASP A 235 11.45 8.39 -4.82
N SER A 236 11.52 7.34 -5.65
CA SER A 236 12.12 7.44 -6.98
C SER A 236 11.42 8.46 -7.86
N ILE A 237 10.09 8.58 -7.78
CA ILE A 237 9.33 9.58 -8.55
C ILE A 237 9.55 10.98 -7.95
N ALA A 238 9.62 11.10 -6.61
CA ALA A 238 9.82 12.38 -5.94
C ALA A 238 11.24 12.94 -6.16
N GLU A 239 12.26 12.08 -6.10
CA GLU A 239 13.68 12.46 -6.09
C GLU A 239 14.38 12.33 -7.46
N TYR A 240 13.70 11.79 -8.47
CA TYR A 240 14.30 11.59 -9.80
C TYR A 240 14.79 12.92 -10.36
N ASN A 241 16.01 12.96 -10.93
CA ASN A 241 16.65 14.18 -11.45
C ASN A 241 15.83 14.97 -12.47
N ASN A 242 14.88 14.31 -13.14
CA ASN A 242 13.87 14.90 -14.00
C ASN A 242 12.48 14.48 -13.51
N SER A 243 12.20 14.74 -12.24
CA SER A 243 10.97 14.28 -11.56
C SER A 243 9.69 14.66 -12.30
N ALA A 244 9.65 15.84 -12.93
CA ALA A 244 8.54 16.28 -13.79
C ALA A 244 8.26 15.32 -14.96
N ASN A 245 9.22 14.48 -15.37
CA ASN A 245 9.08 13.50 -16.44
C ASN A 245 8.64 12.12 -15.97
N ALA A 246 8.69 11.87 -14.67
CA ALA A 246 8.38 10.57 -14.08
C ALA A 246 6.88 10.33 -13.97
N ILE A 247 6.48 9.08 -14.21
CA ILE A 247 5.17 8.54 -13.87
C ILE A 247 5.34 7.17 -13.23
N GLY A 248 4.58 6.89 -12.19
CA GLY A 248 4.51 5.56 -11.56
C GLY A 248 3.11 5.28 -11.05
N PHE A 249 2.93 4.13 -10.44
CA PHE A 249 1.64 3.70 -9.91
C PHE A 249 1.78 3.01 -8.55
N SER A 250 0.71 3.08 -7.79
CA SER A 250 0.59 2.44 -6.48
C SER A 250 -0.88 2.14 -6.20
N VAL A 251 -1.21 1.78 -4.97
CA VAL A 251 -2.60 1.71 -4.50
C VAL A 251 -2.97 2.97 -3.76
N TYR A 252 -4.25 3.39 -3.88
CA TYR A 252 -4.72 4.68 -3.38
C TYR A 252 -4.48 4.85 -1.88
N TYR A 253 -4.88 3.85 -1.07
CA TYR A 253 -4.73 3.92 0.37
C TYR A 253 -3.27 4.12 0.82
N TYR A 254 -2.32 3.47 0.15
CA TYR A 254 -0.91 3.62 0.48
C TYR A 254 -0.42 5.04 0.27
N ILE A 255 -0.78 5.66 -0.85
CA ILE A 255 -0.35 7.04 -1.18
C ILE A 255 -1.07 8.08 -0.32
N ASP A 256 -2.37 7.89 -0.09
CA ASP A 256 -3.22 8.86 0.61
C ASP A 256 -3.00 8.84 2.13
N GLN A 257 -2.81 7.64 2.73
CA GLN A 257 -2.84 7.46 4.18
C GLN A 257 -1.53 6.97 4.80
N MET A 258 -0.67 6.26 4.04
CA MET A 258 0.51 5.64 4.62
C MET A 258 1.81 6.33 4.23
N TYR A 259 1.96 6.74 2.98
CA TYR A 259 3.22 7.21 2.44
C TYR A 259 3.04 8.27 1.37
N SER A 260 2.83 9.51 1.78
CA SER A 260 2.79 10.66 0.88
C SER A 260 4.12 11.41 0.90
N GLN A 261 4.62 11.80 -0.26
CA GLN A 261 5.79 12.66 -0.39
C GLN A 261 5.36 14.05 -0.91
N PRO A 262 5.92 15.14 -0.34
CA PRO A 262 5.72 16.48 -0.89
C PRO A 262 6.16 16.54 -2.36
N GLY A 263 5.47 17.33 -3.15
CA GLY A 263 5.78 17.50 -4.56
C GLY A 263 5.24 16.40 -5.48
N LEU A 264 4.47 15.44 -4.94
CA LEU A 264 3.76 14.44 -5.72
C LEU A 264 2.25 14.70 -5.75
N ARG A 265 1.63 14.30 -6.84
CA ARG A 265 0.17 14.31 -6.95
C ARG A 265 -0.37 13.12 -7.72
N LEU A 266 -1.61 12.80 -7.45
CA LEU A 266 -2.36 11.79 -8.18
C LEU A 266 -2.84 12.34 -9.53
N LEU A 267 -2.91 11.46 -10.53
CA LEU A 267 -3.54 11.74 -11.82
C LEU A 267 -5.00 11.29 -11.82
N SER A 268 -5.87 12.08 -12.45
CA SER A 268 -7.18 11.60 -12.86
C SER A 268 -7.04 10.54 -13.96
N VAL A 269 -7.88 9.53 -13.92
CA VAL A 269 -8.01 8.52 -14.99
C VAL A 269 -9.38 8.65 -15.63
N ASP A 270 -9.41 8.79 -16.96
CA ASP A 270 -10.63 9.05 -17.73
C ASP A 270 -11.42 10.27 -17.18
N GLY A 271 -10.69 11.27 -16.65
CA GLY A 271 -11.26 12.48 -16.09
C GLY A 271 -11.78 12.36 -14.64
N VAL A 272 -11.68 11.18 -14.01
CA VAL A 272 -12.09 10.96 -12.62
C VAL A 272 -10.86 10.98 -11.70
N MET A 273 -10.88 11.86 -10.68
CA MET A 273 -9.84 11.91 -9.65
C MET A 273 -10.08 10.79 -8.62
N PRO A 274 -9.06 10.02 -8.24
CA PRO A 274 -9.21 9.05 -7.16
C PRO A 274 -9.43 9.77 -5.83
N SER A 275 -10.43 9.34 -5.10
CA SER A 275 -10.78 9.82 -3.76
C SER A 275 -11.60 8.75 -3.03
N ASN A 276 -11.75 8.88 -1.72
CA ASN A 276 -12.60 7.96 -0.94
C ASN A 276 -14.02 7.87 -1.52
N ASP A 277 -14.60 8.99 -1.95
CA ASP A 277 -15.95 9.03 -2.53
C ASP A 277 -16.00 8.29 -3.87
N THR A 278 -15.04 8.58 -4.79
CA THR A 278 -15.04 7.99 -6.13
C THR A 278 -14.63 6.50 -6.12
N LEU A 279 -13.93 6.04 -5.10
CA LEU A 279 -13.68 4.63 -4.86
C LEU A 279 -14.92 3.93 -4.28
N ALA A 280 -15.59 4.57 -3.31
CA ALA A 280 -16.76 4.00 -2.66
C ALA A 280 -17.95 3.84 -3.63
N ASP A 281 -18.22 4.83 -4.46
CA ASP A 281 -19.32 4.79 -5.45
C ASP A 281 -18.94 4.04 -6.73
N GLY A 282 -17.64 3.70 -6.90
CA GLY A 282 -17.12 2.97 -8.08
C GLY A 282 -17.01 3.83 -9.34
N SER A 283 -17.07 5.16 -9.26
CA SER A 283 -16.88 6.03 -10.42
C SER A 283 -15.43 6.12 -10.87
N TYR A 284 -14.45 5.90 -9.99
CA TYR A 284 -13.06 5.77 -10.39
C TYR A 284 -12.82 4.44 -11.12
N PRO A 285 -12.26 4.44 -12.35
CA PRO A 285 -12.31 3.28 -13.23
C PRO A 285 -11.40 2.12 -12.86
N LEU A 286 -10.38 2.34 -12.01
CA LEU A 286 -9.37 1.35 -11.66
C LEU A 286 -9.51 0.87 -10.20
N CYS A 287 -10.74 0.76 -9.70
CA CYS A 287 -11.04 0.16 -8.42
C CYS A 287 -10.78 -1.35 -8.42
N ASN A 288 -10.35 -1.87 -7.28
CA ASN A 288 -10.18 -3.29 -7.03
C ASN A 288 -10.52 -3.62 -5.58
N ASP A 289 -11.11 -4.78 -5.38
CA ASP A 289 -11.35 -5.29 -4.05
C ASP A 289 -10.04 -5.85 -3.45
N PHE A 290 -9.95 -5.85 -2.13
CA PHE A 290 -8.98 -6.62 -1.38
C PHE A 290 -9.70 -7.61 -0.45
N TYR A 291 -9.00 -8.63 0.00
CA TYR A 291 -9.61 -9.85 0.49
C TYR A 291 -9.09 -10.26 1.85
N ALA A 292 -9.97 -10.85 2.66
CA ALA A 292 -9.60 -11.77 3.70
C ALA A 292 -9.64 -13.19 3.13
N CYS A 293 -8.57 -13.96 3.36
CA CYS A 293 -8.46 -15.34 2.89
C CYS A 293 -8.14 -16.25 4.06
N LEU A 294 -8.88 -17.37 4.12
CA LEU A 294 -8.69 -18.43 5.10
C LEU A 294 -8.38 -19.73 4.38
N LEU A 295 -7.50 -20.53 4.95
CA LEU A 295 -7.33 -21.91 4.53
C LEU A 295 -8.48 -22.73 5.12
N TYR A 296 -9.20 -23.42 4.26
CA TYR A 296 -10.15 -24.42 4.70
C TYR A 296 -9.37 -25.68 5.11
N THR A 297 -8.94 -25.73 6.36
CA THR A 297 -8.47 -26.97 6.95
C THR A 297 -9.66 -27.82 7.31
N SER A 298 -9.76 -29.07 6.82
CA SER A 298 -10.73 -30.01 7.34
C SER A 298 -10.59 -30.05 8.87
N PRO A 299 -11.71 -30.03 9.62
CA PRO A 299 -11.62 -30.01 11.08
C PRO A 299 -10.70 -31.13 11.55
N SER A 300 -9.65 -30.76 12.32
CA SER A 300 -8.70 -31.75 12.80
C SER A 300 -9.45 -32.76 13.70
N PRO A 301 -8.96 -33.99 13.86
CA PRO A 301 -9.53 -34.94 14.81
C PRO A 301 -9.58 -34.38 16.26
N ARG A 302 -8.86 -33.29 16.57
CA ARG A 302 -8.92 -32.58 17.86
C ARG A 302 -10.13 -31.66 17.95
N ASP A 303 -10.53 -31.03 16.85
CA ASP A 303 -11.71 -30.16 16.81
C ASP A 303 -13.00 -30.96 16.92
N MET A 304 -13.02 -32.16 16.34
CA MET A 304 -14.15 -33.07 16.44
C MET A 304 -14.33 -33.69 17.84
N ARG A 305 -13.34 -33.57 18.75
CA ARG A 305 -13.45 -34.06 20.13
C ARG A 305 -13.98 -33.01 21.13
N ARG A 306 -14.20 -31.78 20.68
CA ARG A 306 -14.69 -30.65 21.50
C ARG A 306 -16.17 -30.30 21.24
N SER A 307 -16.82 -30.95 20.28
CA SER A 307 -18.26 -30.79 19.99
C SER A 307 -19.14 -31.81 20.71
#